data_94cb194f23375904ae54799a35ceb727
#
_entry.id   94cb194f23375904ae54799a35ceb727
#
_cell.length_a   1.000
_cell.length_b   1.000
_cell.length_c   1.000
_cell.angle_alpha   90.00
_cell.angle_beta   90.00
_cell.angle_gamma   90.00
#
_symmetry.space_group_name_H-M   'P 1'
#
loop_
_entity.id
_entity.type
_entity.pdbx_description
1 polymer ?
#
loop_
_entity_poly.entity_id
_entity_poly.type
_entity_poly.pdbx_seq_one_letter_code
_entity_poly.pdbx_strand_id
1 'polypeptide(L)'
;MNWSDLLQWEGNPLSQQAQVYEQQAQAVTNASEDLSDRANGLSGSGQTVTAAQQALRKNVEEMRKQAESLHSLATISGDAAKGADEIGKAARKFDQDAADKSIKIGADGSVDYVGKKAGSLIGGTQIMTNMAAVADTVSLIKFEADELVKDIQKNIAAVESGGKPQTSGGGVSRLDRMKLPPKGASPD
;
A
#
# COMPACT_ATOMS: atom_id res chain seq x y z
N MET A 1 -4.62 -10.57 -9.92
CA MET A 1 -4.94 -10.79 -8.50
C MET A 1 -6.32 -11.41 -8.36
N ASN A 2 -6.55 -12.35 -7.40
CA ASN A 2 -7.86 -12.97 -7.19
C ASN A 2 -8.76 -12.09 -6.31
N TRP A 3 -10.08 -12.18 -6.50
CA TRP A 3 -11.06 -11.45 -5.69
C TRP A 3 -11.03 -11.91 -4.23
N SER A 4 -10.97 -13.22 -4.00
CA SER A 4 -10.87 -13.79 -2.66
C SER A 4 -9.69 -13.27 -1.85
N ASP A 5 -8.57 -12.96 -2.50
CA ASP A 5 -7.38 -12.42 -1.84
C ASP A 5 -7.64 -10.98 -1.39
N LEU A 6 -8.32 -10.17 -2.23
CA LEU A 6 -8.65 -8.78 -1.90
C LEU A 6 -9.61 -8.66 -0.71
N LEU A 7 -10.53 -9.62 -0.55
CA LEU A 7 -11.42 -9.65 0.61
C LEU A 7 -10.68 -9.83 1.94
N GLN A 8 -9.45 -10.40 1.90
CA GLN A 8 -8.60 -10.64 3.06
C GLN A 8 -7.56 -9.53 3.27
N TRP A 9 -7.51 -8.55 2.38
CA TRP A 9 -6.55 -7.46 2.50
C TRP A 9 -6.82 -6.61 3.74
N GLU A 10 -5.77 -6.49 4.56
CA GLU A 10 -5.74 -5.68 5.78
C GLU A 10 -4.40 -4.92 5.83
N GLY A 11 -4.46 -3.66 6.23
CA GLY A 11 -3.26 -2.83 6.37
C GLY A 11 -2.42 -3.13 7.62
N ASN A 12 -2.98 -3.85 8.59
CA ASN A 12 -2.35 -4.04 9.90
C ASN A 12 -0.94 -4.67 9.85
N PRO A 13 -0.67 -5.76 9.10
CA PRO A 13 0.67 -6.34 9.01
C PRO A 13 1.70 -5.34 8.44
N LEU A 14 1.31 -4.57 7.43
CA LEU A 14 2.17 -3.56 6.80
C LEU A 14 2.39 -2.36 7.72
N SER A 15 1.40 -1.97 8.52
CA SER A 15 1.55 -0.93 9.54
C SER A 15 2.53 -1.34 10.64
N GLN A 16 2.49 -2.60 11.08
CA GLN A 16 3.47 -3.14 12.03
C GLN A 16 4.88 -3.14 11.43
N GLN A 17 5.02 -3.55 10.18
CA GLN A 17 6.31 -3.51 9.50
C GLN A 17 6.85 -2.09 9.37
N ALA A 18 6.00 -1.10 9.09
CA ALA A 18 6.39 0.30 9.06
C ALA A 18 6.95 0.76 10.41
N GLN A 19 6.31 0.38 11.51
CA GLN A 19 6.80 0.70 12.86
C GLN A 19 8.16 0.06 13.16
N VAL A 20 8.38 -1.17 12.72
CA VAL A 20 9.68 -1.86 12.89
C VAL A 20 10.77 -1.11 12.14
N TYR A 21 10.53 -0.72 10.90
CA TYR A 21 11.50 0.05 10.12
C TYR A 21 11.80 1.42 10.75
N GLU A 22 10.80 2.11 11.27
CA GLU A 22 10.97 3.39 11.97
C GLU A 22 11.82 3.25 13.23
N GLN A 23 11.56 2.22 14.05
CA GLN A 23 12.36 1.92 15.23
C GLN A 23 13.82 1.60 14.87
N GLN A 24 14.04 0.82 13.80
CA GLN A 24 15.38 0.51 13.32
C GLN A 24 16.09 1.77 12.79
N ALA A 25 15.40 2.62 12.04
CA ALA A 25 15.94 3.90 11.56
C ALA A 25 16.41 4.77 12.73
N GLN A 26 15.58 4.91 13.76
CA GLN A 26 15.91 5.67 14.97
C GLN A 26 17.12 5.08 15.70
N ALA A 27 17.20 3.75 15.85
CA ALA A 27 18.33 3.10 16.49
C ALA A 27 19.65 3.34 15.74
N VAL A 28 19.62 3.26 14.40
CA VAL A 28 20.80 3.54 13.56
C VAL A 28 21.17 5.03 13.63
N THR A 29 20.21 5.94 13.66
CA THR A 29 20.46 7.37 13.84
C THR A 29 21.16 7.65 15.16
N ASN A 30 20.63 7.15 16.27
CA ASN A 30 21.25 7.33 17.59
C ASN A 30 22.67 6.76 17.64
N ALA A 31 22.90 5.57 17.07
CA ALA A 31 24.22 4.98 16.99
C ALA A 31 25.19 5.82 16.12
N SER A 32 24.69 6.45 15.06
CA SER A 32 25.50 7.34 14.22
C SER A 32 25.89 8.63 14.93
N GLU A 33 25.01 9.16 15.80
CA GLU A 33 25.28 10.33 16.63
C GLU A 33 26.35 10.00 17.68
N ASP A 34 26.18 8.89 18.40
CA ASP A 34 27.17 8.41 19.38
C ASP A 34 28.56 8.21 18.75
N LEU A 35 28.59 7.65 17.55
CA LEU A 35 29.84 7.44 16.82
C LEU A 35 30.48 8.76 16.35
N SER A 36 29.66 9.73 15.95
CA SER A 36 30.07 11.06 15.58
C SER A 36 30.70 11.79 16.77
N ASP A 37 30.09 11.71 17.95
CA ASP A 37 30.59 12.31 19.17
C ASP A 37 31.93 11.71 19.59
N ARG A 38 32.07 10.38 19.49
CA ARG A 38 33.36 9.70 19.73
C ARG A 38 34.42 10.13 18.72
N ALA A 39 34.08 10.27 17.45
CA ALA A 39 35.02 10.77 16.43
C ALA A 39 35.51 12.18 16.72
N ASN A 40 34.62 13.06 17.21
CA ASN A 40 34.96 14.42 17.60
C ASN A 40 35.76 14.49 18.91
N GLY A 41 35.52 13.54 19.82
CA GLY A 41 36.23 13.43 21.11
C GLY A 41 37.64 12.83 21.02
N LEU A 42 38.04 12.27 19.85
CA LEU A 42 39.40 11.78 19.64
C LEU A 42 40.38 12.96 19.64
N SER A 43 41.17 13.07 20.70
CA SER A 43 42.19 14.09 20.89
C SER A 43 43.59 13.50 20.57
N GLY A 44 44.45 14.31 19.99
CA GLY A 44 45.81 13.95 19.66
C GLY A 44 46.24 14.45 18.29
N SER A 45 47.53 14.48 18.05
CA SER A 45 48.13 14.87 16.76
C SER A 45 48.89 13.69 16.17
N GLY A 46 48.70 13.45 14.90
CA GLY A 46 49.42 12.41 14.17
C GLY A 46 48.55 11.69 13.12
N GLN A 47 49.23 11.04 12.17
CA GLN A 47 48.58 10.37 11.05
C GLN A 47 47.58 9.30 11.49
N THR A 48 47.86 8.57 12.58
CA THR A 48 46.98 7.52 13.11
C THR A 48 45.67 8.06 13.62
N VAL A 49 45.71 9.18 14.36
CA VAL A 49 44.50 9.83 14.89
C VAL A 49 43.62 10.38 13.74
N THR A 50 44.25 11.04 12.77
CA THR A 50 43.60 11.56 11.58
C THR A 50 42.93 10.43 10.77
N ALA A 51 43.63 9.32 10.56
CA ALA A 51 43.08 8.16 9.86
C ALA A 51 41.87 7.53 10.61
N ALA A 52 41.97 7.41 11.94
CA ALA A 52 40.89 6.92 12.77
C ALA A 52 39.66 7.85 12.70
N GLN A 53 39.83 9.17 12.81
CA GLN A 53 38.73 10.12 12.66
C GLN A 53 38.08 10.05 11.29
N GLN A 54 38.85 9.92 10.20
CA GLN A 54 38.30 9.78 8.85
C GLN A 54 37.49 8.48 8.68
N ALA A 55 37.99 7.35 9.20
CA ALA A 55 37.29 6.08 9.16
C ALA A 55 35.95 6.15 9.94
N LEU A 56 35.95 6.76 11.13
CA LEU A 56 34.72 6.94 11.92
C LEU A 56 33.73 7.85 11.20
N ARG A 57 34.16 8.96 10.62
CA ARG A 57 33.26 9.86 9.85
C ARG A 57 32.65 9.14 8.65
N LYS A 58 33.41 8.32 7.94
CA LYS A 58 32.89 7.51 6.84
C LYS A 58 31.80 6.54 7.32
N ASN A 59 32.04 5.85 8.43
CA ASN A 59 31.05 4.96 9.01
C ASN A 59 29.78 5.71 9.43
N VAL A 60 29.91 6.91 10.01
CA VAL A 60 28.75 7.78 10.35
C VAL A 60 27.92 8.11 9.10
N GLU A 61 28.58 8.46 7.98
CA GLU A 61 27.86 8.73 6.72
C GLU A 61 27.14 7.50 6.18
N GLU A 62 27.77 6.32 6.25
CA GLU A 62 27.13 5.07 5.83
C GLU A 62 25.93 4.71 6.71
N MET A 63 26.04 4.89 8.04
CA MET A 63 24.94 4.68 8.96
C MET A 63 23.79 5.66 8.71
N ARG A 64 24.06 6.92 8.43
CA ARG A 64 23.02 7.92 8.10
C ARG A 64 22.27 7.53 6.83
N LYS A 65 22.96 7.10 5.79
CA LYS A 65 22.30 6.59 4.56
C LYS A 65 21.43 5.36 4.84
N GLN A 66 21.89 4.47 5.71
CA GLN A 66 21.12 3.31 6.11
C GLN A 66 19.86 3.71 6.89
N ALA A 67 19.96 4.69 7.81
CA ALA A 67 18.81 5.22 8.53
C ALA A 67 17.79 5.87 7.58
N GLU A 68 18.25 6.66 6.59
CA GLU A 68 17.39 7.26 5.56
C GLU A 68 16.66 6.19 4.72
N SER A 69 17.35 5.10 4.37
CA SER A 69 16.75 3.98 3.65
C SER A 69 15.67 3.27 4.47
N LEU A 70 15.92 3.02 5.75
CA LEU A 70 14.94 2.43 6.68
C LEU A 70 13.73 3.33 6.88
N HIS A 71 13.93 4.63 7.01
CA HIS A 71 12.84 5.62 7.11
C HIS A 71 11.98 5.65 5.83
N SER A 72 12.62 5.54 4.66
CA SER A 72 11.94 5.42 3.38
C SER A 72 11.10 4.14 3.29
N LEU A 73 11.62 3.00 3.76
CA LEU A 73 10.88 1.74 3.82
C LEU A 73 9.71 1.80 4.80
N ALA A 74 9.87 2.50 5.93
CA ALA A 74 8.77 2.75 6.87
C ALA A 74 7.63 3.54 6.19
N THR A 75 7.97 4.59 5.45
CA THR A 75 7.00 5.39 4.69
C THR A 75 6.28 4.55 3.63
N ILE A 76 7.01 3.80 2.81
CA ILE A 76 6.43 2.91 1.78
C ILE A 76 5.47 1.90 2.41
N SER A 77 5.88 1.26 3.52
CA SER A 77 5.05 0.26 4.22
C SER A 77 3.80 0.90 4.83
N GLY A 78 3.89 2.11 5.37
CA GLY A 78 2.76 2.85 5.91
C GLY A 78 1.75 3.26 4.83
N ASP A 79 2.21 3.70 3.67
CA ASP A 79 1.34 4.06 2.54
C ASP A 79 0.71 2.81 1.91
N ALA A 80 1.47 1.72 1.81
CA ALA A 80 0.96 0.42 1.39
C ALA A 80 -0.13 -0.11 2.33
N ALA A 81 0.04 0.05 3.65
CA ALA A 81 -0.94 -0.34 4.65
C ALA A 81 -2.27 0.39 4.45
N LYS A 82 -2.23 1.72 4.25
CA LYS A 82 -3.44 2.52 3.99
C LYS A 82 -4.13 2.08 2.71
N GLY A 83 -3.37 1.92 1.62
CA GLY A 83 -3.92 1.48 0.33
C GLY A 83 -4.55 0.09 0.40
N ALA A 84 -3.90 -0.87 1.07
CA ALA A 84 -4.43 -2.22 1.25
C ALA A 84 -5.73 -2.21 2.08
N ASP A 85 -5.79 -1.42 3.14
CA ASP A 85 -6.96 -1.26 4.01
C ASP A 85 -8.15 -0.66 3.25
N GLU A 86 -7.91 0.38 2.45
CA GLU A 86 -8.93 1.02 1.61
C GLU A 86 -9.49 0.06 0.57
N ILE A 87 -8.62 -0.62 -0.17
CA ILE A 87 -9.02 -1.58 -1.22
C ILE A 87 -9.76 -2.77 -0.59
N GLY A 88 -9.24 -3.34 0.49
CA GLY A 88 -9.89 -4.46 1.18
C GLY A 88 -11.28 -4.10 1.74
N LYS A 89 -11.43 -2.91 2.33
CA LYS A 89 -12.74 -2.40 2.78
C LYS A 89 -13.70 -2.18 1.62
N ALA A 90 -13.23 -1.63 0.51
CA ALA A 90 -14.04 -1.43 -0.69
C ALA A 90 -14.49 -2.77 -1.27
N ALA A 91 -13.59 -3.75 -1.37
CA ALA A 91 -13.91 -5.09 -1.87
C ALA A 91 -14.97 -5.78 -1.00
N ARG A 92 -14.80 -5.80 0.33
CA ARG A 92 -15.76 -6.42 1.26
C ARG A 92 -17.14 -5.75 1.21
N LYS A 93 -17.16 -4.40 1.22
CA LYS A 93 -18.43 -3.66 1.10
C LYS A 93 -19.12 -3.95 -0.22
N PHE A 94 -18.38 -3.99 -1.31
CA PHE A 94 -18.92 -4.23 -2.62
C PHE A 94 -19.43 -5.67 -2.79
N ASP A 95 -18.72 -6.64 -2.22
CA ASP A 95 -19.14 -8.04 -2.17
C ASP A 95 -20.49 -8.19 -1.45
N GLN A 96 -20.66 -7.50 -0.32
CA GLN A 96 -21.93 -7.44 0.41
C GLN A 96 -23.04 -6.76 -0.42
N ASP A 97 -22.77 -5.61 -1.03
CA ASP A 97 -23.72 -4.88 -1.88
C ASP A 97 -24.17 -5.70 -3.10
N ALA A 98 -23.28 -6.54 -3.64
CA ALA A 98 -23.60 -7.49 -4.72
C ALA A 98 -24.49 -8.64 -4.21
N ALA A 99 -24.17 -9.21 -3.05
CA ALA A 99 -24.95 -10.27 -2.42
C ALA A 99 -26.39 -9.81 -2.11
N ASP A 100 -26.58 -8.59 -1.66
CA ASP A 100 -27.91 -7.99 -1.41
C ASP A 100 -28.77 -7.92 -2.69
N LYS A 101 -28.11 -7.87 -3.86
CA LYS A 101 -28.77 -7.92 -5.18
C LYS A 101 -28.88 -9.34 -5.76
N SER A 102 -28.60 -10.35 -4.96
CA SER A 102 -28.55 -11.76 -5.39
C SER A 102 -27.49 -12.02 -6.48
N ILE A 103 -26.40 -11.27 -6.45
CA ILE A 103 -25.25 -11.43 -7.33
C ILE A 103 -24.11 -11.99 -6.50
N LYS A 104 -23.50 -13.07 -6.96
CA LYS A 104 -22.34 -13.70 -6.34
C LYS A 104 -21.09 -13.34 -7.14
N ILE A 105 -20.04 -12.90 -6.45
CA ILE A 105 -18.71 -12.70 -7.03
C ILE A 105 -17.88 -13.94 -6.71
N GLY A 106 -17.35 -14.59 -7.75
CA GLY A 106 -16.48 -15.77 -7.61
C GLY A 106 -15.08 -15.38 -7.13
N ALA A 107 -14.32 -16.36 -6.68
CA ALA A 107 -12.96 -16.16 -6.18
C ALA A 107 -12.02 -15.49 -7.21
N ASP A 108 -12.23 -15.76 -8.48
CA ASP A 108 -11.51 -15.18 -9.62
C ASP A 108 -12.03 -13.79 -10.04
N GLY A 109 -13.18 -13.37 -9.51
CA GLY A 109 -13.89 -12.14 -9.87
C GLY A 109 -14.99 -12.36 -10.92
N SER A 110 -15.32 -13.61 -11.26
CA SER A 110 -16.49 -13.92 -12.08
C SER A 110 -17.78 -13.49 -11.38
N VAL A 111 -18.81 -13.15 -12.15
CA VAL A 111 -20.07 -12.60 -11.63
C VAL A 111 -21.24 -13.49 -12.05
N ASP A 112 -21.96 -14.04 -11.08
CA ASP A 112 -23.08 -14.93 -11.28
C ASP A 112 -24.35 -14.43 -10.57
N TYR A 113 -25.50 -14.59 -11.20
CA TYR A 113 -26.78 -14.33 -10.57
C TYR A 113 -27.32 -15.58 -9.85
N VAL A 114 -27.53 -15.47 -8.56
CA VAL A 114 -27.97 -16.60 -7.70
C VAL A 114 -29.43 -16.46 -7.23
N GLY A 115 -30.14 -15.40 -7.64
CA GLY A 115 -31.53 -15.18 -7.30
C GLY A 115 -32.50 -16.05 -8.11
N LYS A 116 -33.79 -16.07 -7.69
CA LYS A 116 -34.84 -16.71 -8.48
C LYS A 116 -34.99 -15.96 -9.82
N LYS A 117 -34.96 -16.68 -10.95
CA LYS A 117 -35.14 -16.07 -12.27
C LYS A 117 -36.48 -15.31 -12.29
N ALA A 118 -36.40 -14.00 -12.50
CA ALA A 118 -37.57 -13.19 -12.73
C ALA A 118 -38.20 -13.64 -14.06
N GLY A 119 -39.43 -14.13 -14.03
CA GLY A 119 -40.13 -14.65 -15.18
C GLY A 119 -40.61 -13.59 -16.21
N SER A 120 -40.09 -12.37 -16.14
CA SER A 120 -40.40 -11.29 -17.08
C SER A 120 -39.15 -10.80 -17.86
N LEU A 121 -39.33 -10.42 -19.12
CA LEU A 121 -38.32 -9.85 -19.98
C LEU A 121 -37.65 -8.61 -19.34
N ILE A 122 -38.44 -7.78 -18.64
CA ILE A 122 -37.95 -6.56 -17.95
C ILE A 122 -37.00 -6.93 -16.80
N GLY A 123 -37.35 -7.96 -16.02
CA GLY A 123 -36.48 -8.45 -14.95
C GLY A 123 -35.15 -9.00 -15.45
N GLY A 124 -35.14 -9.67 -16.61
CA GLY A 124 -33.93 -10.22 -17.23
C GLY A 124 -32.95 -9.13 -17.65
N THR A 125 -33.42 -8.07 -18.27
CA THR A 125 -32.59 -6.92 -18.71
C THR A 125 -31.95 -6.21 -17.51
N GLN A 126 -32.73 -5.97 -16.44
CA GLN A 126 -32.21 -5.33 -15.23
C GLN A 126 -31.16 -6.17 -14.52
N ILE A 127 -31.35 -7.50 -14.47
CA ILE A 127 -30.36 -8.43 -13.90
C ILE A 127 -29.04 -8.35 -14.71
N MET A 128 -29.10 -8.41 -16.03
CA MET A 128 -27.92 -8.33 -16.89
C MET A 128 -27.18 -7.00 -16.73
N THR A 129 -27.91 -5.88 -16.63
CA THR A 129 -27.32 -4.56 -16.39
C THR A 129 -26.63 -4.49 -15.03
N ASN A 130 -27.25 -5.04 -14.01
CA ASN A 130 -26.65 -5.08 -12.66
C ASN A 130 -25.40 -5.97 -12.63
N MET A 131 -25.42 -7.12 -13.30
CA MET A 131 -24.25 -8.00 -13.39
C MET A 131 -23.10 -7.35 -14.13
N ALA A 132 -23.37 -6.64 -15.24
CA ALA A 132 -22.34 -5.90 -15.97
C ALA A 132 -21.70 -4.81 -15.08
N ALA A 133 -22.52 -4.02 -14.39
CA ALA A 133 -22.03 -2.99 -13.47
C ALA A 133 -21.18 -3.57 -12.32
N VAL A 134 -21.56 -4.76 -11.82
CA VAL A 134 -20.78 -5.47 -10.79
C VAL A 134 -19.43 -5.94 -11.38
N ALA A 135 -19.42 -6.53 -12.57
CA ALA A 135 -18.19 -6.98 -13.23
C ALA A 135 -17.22 -5.82 -13.51
N ASP A 136 -17.72 -4.68 -13.95
CA ASP A 136 -16.91 -3.48 -14.18
C ASP A 136 -16.28 -2.99 -12.87
N THR A 137 -17.05 -2.97 -11.77
CA THR A 137 -16.53 -2.52 -10.47
C THR A 137 -15.51 -3.50 -9.90
N VAL A 138 -15.73 -4.82 -10.02
CA VAL A 138 -14.74 -5.84 -9.64
C VAL A 138 -13.43 -5.62 -10.41
N SER A 139 -13.53 -5.41 -11.72
CA SER A 139 -12.36 -5.15 -12.57
C SER A 139 -11.60 -3.90 -12.15
N LEU A 140 -12.32 -2.83 -11.78
CA LEU A 140 -11.72 -1.58 -11.32
C LEU A 140 -10.99 -1.76 -9.97
N ILE A 141 -11.62 -2.44 -9.01
CA ILE A 141 -10.99 -2.71 -7.69
C ILE A 141 -9.72 -3.57 -7.87
N LYS A 142 -9.77 -4.59 -8.73
CA LYS A 142 -8.59 -5.42 -9.05
C LYS A 142 -7.49 -4.60 -9.71
N PHE A 143 -7.83 -3.71 -10.64
CA PHE A 143 -6.87 -2.82 -11.29
C PHE A 143 -6.17 -1.92 -10.27
N GLU A 144 -6.92 -1.27 -9.36
CA GLU A 144 -6.33 -0.40 -8.33
C GLU A 144 -5.42 -1.18 -7.37
N ALA A 145 -5.76 -2.44 -7.08
CA ALA A 145 -4.92 -3.32 -6.28
C ALA A 145 -3.59 -3.66 -6.99
N ASP A 146 -3.66 -3.98 -8.29
CA ASP A 146 -2.46 -4.28 -9.09
C ASP A 146 -1.56 -3.03 -9.22
N GLU A 147 -2.15 -1.83 -9.37
CA GLU A 147 -1.39 -0.57 -9.41
C GLU A 147 -0.74 -0.26 -8.05
N LEU A 148 -1.42 -0.53 -6.93
CA LEU A 148 -0.81 -0.39 -5.60
C LEU A 148 0.43 -1.28 -5.46
N VAL A 149 0.34 -2.54 -5.87
CA VAL A 149 1.48 -3.48 -5.81
C VAL A 149 2.65 -2.99 -6.67
N LYS A 150 2.38 -2.51 -7.89
CA LYS A 150 3.41 -1.94 -8.77
C LYS A 150 4.09 -0.72 -8.17
N ASP A 151 3.31 0.19 -7.58
CA ASP A 151 3.84 1.40 -6.93
C ASP A 151 4.76 1.03 -5.75
N ILE A 152 4.36 0.04 -4.93
CA ILE A 152 5.18 -0.46 -3.83
C ILE A 152 6.50 -1.04 -4.36
N GLN A 153 6.43 -1.92 -5.36
CA GLN A 153 7.62 -2.54 -5.97
C GLN A 153 8.57 -1.50 -6.55
N LYS A 154 8.04 -0.50 -7.27
CA LYS A 154 8.82 0.60 -7.82
C LYS A 154 9.52 1.42 -6.75
N ASN A 155 8.82 1.72 -5.65
CA ASN A 155 9.38 2.50 -4.56
C ASN A 155 10.45 1.73 -3.77
N ILE A 156 10.27 0.43 -3.55
CA ILE A 156 11.28 -0.43 -2.94
C ILE A 156 12.54 -0.45 -3.81
N ALA A 157 12.41 -0.69 -5.12
CA ALA A 157 13.54 -0.69 -6.04
C ALA A 157 14.28 0.67 -6.08
N ALA A 158 13.56 1.78 -5.94
CA ALA A 158 14.18 3.11 -5.83
C ALA A 158 15.04 3.22 -4.57
N VAL A 159 14.55 2.77 -3.42
CA VAL A 159 15.31 2.79 -2.15
C VAL A 159 16.54 1.88 -2.23
N GLU A 160 16.42 0.67 -2.80
CA GLU A 160 17.52 -0.27 -2.99
C GLU A 160 18.62 0.31 -3.88
N SER A 161 18.27 1.13 -4.86
CA SER A 161 19.23 1.85 -5.73
C SER A 161 19.79 3.14 -5.12
N GLY A 162 19.45 3.44 -3.86
CA GLY A 162 19.90 4.66 -3.17
C GLY A 162 19.09 5.92 -3.56
N GLY A 163 17.98 5.75 -4.25
CA GLY A 163 17.03 6.82 -4.57
C GLY A 163 16.02 7.09 -3.46
N LYS A 164 15.23 8.15 -3.63
CA LYS A 164 14.10 8.44 -2.72
C LYS A 164 12.81 7.82 -3.30
N PRO A 165 11.93 7.27 -2.45
CA PRO A 165 10.63 6.81 -2.90
C PRO A 165 9.86 7.99 -3.49
N GLN A 166 9.16 7.76 -4.58
CA GLN A 166 8.19 8.72 -5.07
C GLN A 166 6.97 8.59 -4.18
N THR A 167 6.74 9.55 -3.30
CA THR A 167 5.46 9.65 -2.60
C THR A 167 4.39 9.76 -3.69
N SER A 168 3.54 8.74 -3.78
CA SER A 168 2.32 8.84 -4.58
C SER A 168 1.61 10.06 -4.04
N GLY A 169 1.55 11.14 -4.86
CA GLY A 169 1.15 12.47 -4.42
C GLY A 169 -0.06 12.40 -3.50
N GLY A 170 0.15 12.81 -2.25
CA GLY A 170 -0.84 12.75 -1.20
C GLY A 170 -2.11 13.46 -1.61
N GLY A 171 -3.24 12.89 -1.33
CA GLY A 171 -4.46 13.62 -1.16
C GLY A 171 -5.66 13.25 -2.00
N VAL A 172 -5.56 12.38 -2.97
CA VAL A 172 -6.76 11.80 -3.58
C VAL A 172 -6.78 10.33 -3.19
N SER A 173 -7.71 9.96 -2.30
CA SER A 173 -7.95 8.54 -2.00
C SER A 173 -8.08 7.78 -3.32
N ARG A 174 -7.44 6.61 -3.43
CA ARG A 174 -7.61 5.75 -4.61
C ARG A 174 -9.11 5.45 -4.84
N LEU A 175 -9.90 5.42 -3.75
CA LEU A 175 -11.36 5.28 -3.78
C LEU A 175 -12.07 6.50 -4.36
N ASP A 176 -11.54 7.71 -4.22
CA ASP A 176 -12.15 8.90 -4.81
C ASP A 176 -12.04 8.92 -6.34
N ARG A 177 -11.07 8.19 -6.89
CA ARG A 177 -10.96 7.90 -8.32
C ARG A 177 -11.98 6.83 -8.78
N MET A 178 -12.36 5.94 -7.88
CA MET A 178 -13.46 5.00 -8.08
C MET A 178 -14.78 5.73 -7.82
N LYS A 179 -15.25 6.53 -8.78
CA LYS A 179 -16.63 7.02 -8.76
C LYS A 179 -17.54 5.80 -8.88
N LEU A 180 -17.89 5.21 -7.74
CA LEU A 180 -18.98 4.23 -7.71
C LEU A 180 -20.19 4.88 -8.37
N PRO A 181 -20.87 4.22 -9.31
CA PRO A 181 -22.07 4.77 -9.91
C PRO A 181 -23.04 5.16 -8.79
N PRO A 182 -23.69 6.34 -8.87
CA PRO A 182 -24.62 6.79 -7.85
C PRO A 182 -25.64 5.68 -7.59
N LYS A 183 -25.95 5.44 -6.30
CA LYS A 183 -27.07 4.58 -5.90
C LYS A 183 -28.23 4.91 -6.83
N GLY A 184 -28.65 3.93 -7.66
CA GLY A 184 -29.69 4.12 -8.63
C GLY A 184 -30.88 4.87 -8.00
N ALA A 185 -31.27 5.98 -8.62
CA ALA A 185 -32.52 6.61 -8.32
C ALA A 185 -33.59 5.53 -8.45
N SER A 186 -34.37 5.31 -7.40
CA SER A 186 -35.61 4.54 -7.48
C SER A 186 -36.44 5.19 -8.58
N PRO A 187 -36.98 4.45 -9.54
CA PRO A 187 -38.02 4.99 -10.39
C PRO A 187 -39.28 5.17 -9.51
N ASP A 188 -39.78 6.39 -9.45
CA ASP A 188 -41.13 6.69 -9.01
C ASP A 188 -42.17 6.01 -9.91
#